data_e12bacaf8d3fc40eeb7407fbfeeabc72
#
_entry.id   e12bacaf8d3fc40eeb7407fbfeeabc72
#
_cell.length_a   1.000
_cell.length_b   1.000
_cell.length_c   1.000
_cell.angle_alpha   90.00
_cell.angle_beta   90.00
_cell.angle_gamma   90.00
#
_symmetry.space_group_name_H-M   'P 1'
#
loop_
_entity.id
_entity.type
_entity.pdbx_description
1 polymer ?
#
loop_
_entity_poly.entity_id
_entity_poly.type
_entity_poly.pdbx_seq_one_letter_code
_entity_poly.pdbx_strand_id
1 'polypeptide(L)'
;MKKKSIFSAILILTLIGLWVGSGYFGDDSENTEVTENDTKVNDFIVKYIESNASDFTDTFKIIGKTEADSIVELSMQTNGKVENIYFKKGQNVQSGQTICALETQNKYELLDAARANLNDTKSKYESQLKLAQKSFVSENSLNSLEASYEKAKADYRNAELNKEYLNVRAPIDGIINVINIEVGELATKGEICAVLMDSDPIIVKGNVSEKNISKLNIDAPAKVQLIGGTVLEGKINYISSIADSDTRTFTVEVAIENPDNQIKVGTTAEIFVSNQIKNSHLIPSSILSLSDDGNIGIKIISKDNVVEFIEVKVSNLNNEGAYVTDLPPIIRVITVGQDFVTSGDIVNAVQDVTG
;
A
#
# COMPACT_ATOMS: atom_id res chain seq x y z
N MET A 1 -17.35 67.20 -61.58
CA MET A 1 -17.55 67.06 -60.19
C MET A 1 -16.31 66.37 -59.48
N LYS A 2 -15.05 66.75 -59.80
CA LYS A 2 -13.84 66.11 -59.21
C LYS A 2 -12.87 67.04 -58.48
N LYS A 3 -13.14 68.36 -58.42
CA LYS A 3 -12.22 69.31 -57.74
C LYS A 3 -12.54 69.59 -56.27
N LYS A 4 -13.79 69.39 -55.83
CA LYS A 4 -14.16 69.59 -54.41
C LYS A 4 -13.71 68.49 -53.47
N SER A 5 -13.57 67.24 -53.93
CA SER A 5 -13.12 66.12 -53.15
C SER A 5 -11.61 66.14 -52.82
N ILE A 6 -10.79 66.66 -53.69
CA ILE A 6 -9.33 66.79 -53.50
C ILE A 6 -9.01 67.90 -52.48
N PHE A 7 -9.79 69.01 -52.46
CA PHE A 7 -9.63 70.06 -51.48
C PHE A 7 -9.99 69.64 -50.05
N SER A 8 -11.01 68.77 -49.89
CA SER A 8 -11.41 68.22 -48.62
C SER A 8 -10.36 67.21 -48.06
N ALA A 9 -9.75 66.41 -48.92
CA ALA A 9 -8.71 65.48 -48.54
C ALA A 9 -7.40 66.16 -48.08
N ILE A 10 -7.03 67.27 -48.79
CA ILE A 10 -5.84 68.06 -48.42
C ILE A 10 -6.07 68.79 -47.09
N LEU A 11 -7.27 69.31 -46.83
CA LEU A 11 -7.62 69.96 -45.55
C LEU A 11 -7.57 68.99 -44.33
N ILE A 12 -8.03 67.77 -44.55
CA ILE A 12 -7.94 66.72 -43.46
C ILE A 12 -6.49 66.31 -43.20
N LEU A 13 -5.68 66.17 -44.23
CA LEU A 13 -4.25 65.81 -44.08
C LEU A 13 -3.44 66.94 -43.41
N THR A 14 -3.76 68.21 -43.63
CA THR A 14 -3.12 69.35 -42.94
C THR A 14 -3.55 69.46 -41.50
N LEU A 15 -4.81 69.13 -41.15
CA LEU A 15 -5.28 69.09 -39.75
C LEU A 15 -4.65 67.97 -38.99
N ILE A 16 -4.47 66.77 -39.57
CA ILE A 16 -3.77 65.65 -38.98
C ILE A 16 -2.27 65.93 -38.76
N GLY A 17 -1.66 66.62 -39.79
CA GLY A 17 -0.24 67.01 -39.64
C GLY A 17 -0.01 68.07 -38.58
N LEU A 18 -0.94 69.01 -38.36
CA LEU A 18 -0.88 69.96 -37.21
C LEU A 18 -1.11 69.30 -35.88
N TRP A 19 -1.97 68.26 -35.78
CA TRP A 19 -2.21 67.56 -34.56
C TRP A 19 -1.02 66.68 -34.16
N VAL A 20 -0.38 66.00 -35.10
CA VAL A 20 0.83 65.20 -34.86
C VAL A 20 2.04 66.11 -34.55
N GLY A 21 2.14 67.27 -35.18
CA GLY A 21 3.19 68.26 -34.96
C GLY A 21 3.10 68.96 -33.59
N SER A 22 1.89 69.14 -33.04
CA SER A 22 1.73 69.75 -31.72
C SER A 22 2.15 68.82 -30.58
N GLY A 23 2.25 67.46 -30.80
CA GLY A 23 2.78 66.52 -29.82
C GLY A 23 4.31 66.47 -29.77
N TYR A 24 5.02 67.16 -30.66
CA TYR A 24 6.50 67.14 -30.73
C TYR A 24 7.20 68.34 -30.09
N PHE A 25 6.44 69.30 -29.55
CA PHE A 25 6.95 70.53 -28.94
C PHE A 25 6.40 70.63 -27.50
N GLY A 26 6.87 69.75 -26.63
CA GLY A 26 6.53 69.78 -25.19
C GLY A 26 7.31 68.74 -24.44
N ASP A 27 8.61 68.94 -24.37
CA ASP A 27 9.42 68.24 -23.36
C ASP A 27 10.58 69.16 -22.97
N ASP A 28 10.36 69.89 -21.91
CA ASP A 28 11.43 70.41 -21.10
C ASP A 28 11.52 69.55 -19.88
N SER A 29 12.37 68.53 -19.95
CA SER A 29 12.74 67.66 -18.88
C SER A 29 13.59 68.40 -17.85
N GLU A 30 12.99 68.80 -16.75
CA GLU A 30 13.71 68.95 -15.51
C GLU A 30 14.24 67.62 -15.02
N ASN A 31 15.54 67.48 -15.13
CA ASN A 31 16.31 66.36 -14.54
C ASN A 31 16.24 66.49 -13.01
N THR A 32 15.25 65.88 -12.39
CA THR A 32 15.24 65.63 -10.94
C THR A 32 15.90 64.27 -10.71
N GLU A 33 17.10 64.29 -10.15
CA GLU A 33 17.75 63.13 -9.58
C GLU A 33 16.76 62.47 -8.62
N VAL A 34 16.19 61.31 -9.02
CA VAL A 34 15.42 60.43 -8.11
C VAL A 34 16.44 59.79 -7.20
N THR A 35 16.60 60.35 -6.04
CA THR A 35 17.20 59.62 -4.88
C THR A 35 16.25 58.45 -4.59
N GLU A 36 16.69 57.28 -4.94
CA GLU A 36 16.10 56.00 -4.57
C GLU A 36 16.18 55.85 -3.07
N ASN A 37 15.14 56.17 -2.34
CA ASN A 37 14.79 55.72 -1.01
C ASN A 37 13.45 56.32 -0.54
N ASP A 38 12.39 56.13 -1.30
CA ASP A 38 11.04 56.29 -0.79
C ASP A 38 10.50 54.91 -0.42
N THR A 39 10.82 54.43 0.75
CA THR A 39 10.08 53.35 1.41
C THR A 39 8.66 53.86 1.59
N LYS A 40 7.78 53.54 0.63
CA LYS A 40 6.34 53.84 0.75
C LYS A 40 5.84 53.11 1.98
N VAL A 41 5.76 53.82 3.11
CA VAL A 41 4.93 53.41 4.24
C VAL A 41 3.51 53.49 3.74
N ASN A 42 3.00 52.40 3.19
CA ASN A 42 1.59 52.27 2.91
C ASN A 42 0.88 52.20 4.26
N ASP A 43 -0.04 53.12 4.51
CA ASP A 43 -0.84 53.22 5.74
C ASP A 43 -1.90 52.09 5.83
N PHE A 44 -1.58 50.91 5.26
CA PHE A 44 -2.47 49.78 5.30
C PHE A 44 -2.41 49.12 6.69
N ILE A 45 -3.55 49.07 7.33
CA ILE A 45 -3.75 48.33 8.57
C ILE A 45 -4.08 46.88 8.18
N VAL A 46 -3.23 45.94 8.61
CA VAL A 46 -3.48 44.51 8.46
C VAL A 46 -3.66 43.84 9.81
N LYS A 47 -4.51 42.84 9.90
CA LYS A 47 -4.57 42.01 11.11
C LYS A 47 -3.76 40.76 10.92
N TYR A 48 -3.09 40.28 11.96
CA TYR A 48 -2.33 39.06 11.95
C TYR A 48 -2.60 38.17 13.16
N ILE A 49 -2.40 36.87 13.00
CA ILE A 49 -2.31 35.91 14.11
C ILE A 49 -0.87 35.41 14.21
N GLU A 50 -0.44 35.13 15.43
CA GLU A 50 0.81 34.42 15.66
C GLU A 50 0.51 32.92 15.67
N SER A 51 1.17 32.17 14.78
CA SER A 51 1.05 30.72 14.68
C SER A 51 2.37 30.07 15.09
N ASN A 52 2.27 29.13 16.01
CA ASN A 52 3.38 28.28 16.44
C ASN A 52 3.27 26.93 15.75
N ALA A 53 4.36 26.42 15.23
CA ALA A 53 4.41 25.08 14.64
C ALA A 53 4.08 24.02 15.69
N SER A 54 3.24 23.08 15.33
CA SER A 54 2.89 21.93 16.14
C SER A 54 2.84 20.66 15.30
N ASP A 55 2.99 19.52 15.95
CA ASP A 55 2.82 18.23 15.28
C ASP A 55 1.33 17.95 15.10
N PHE A 56 0.95 17.57 13.90
CA PHE A 56 -0.40 17.17 13.55
C PHE A 56 -0.43 15.71 13.12
N THR A 57 -1.43 14.96 13.54
CA THR A 57 -1.65 13.59 13.12
C THR A 57 -2.79 13.53 12.11
N ASP A 58 -2.44 13.35 10.83
CA ASP A 58 -3.41 13.09 9.76
C ASP A 58 -3.84 11.63 9.84
N THR A 59 -5.12 11.39 10.09
CA THR A 59 -5.69 10.05 10.15
C THR A 59 -6.68 9.86 9.02
N PHE A 60 -6.50 8.84 8.21
CA PHE A 60 -7.47 8.49 7.18
C PHE A 60 -7.95 7.05 7.33
N LYS A 61 -9.18 6.83 6.86
CA LYS A 61 -9.89 5.58 6.99
C LYS A 61 -9.89 4.80 5.68
N ILE A 62 -9.63 3.49 5.79
CA ILE A 62 -9.76 2.52 4.71
C ILE A 62 -10.83 1.50 5.13
N ILE A 63 -11.81 1.26 4.27
CA ILE A 63 -12.82 0.23 4.51
C ILE A 63 -12.30 -1.08 3.94
N GLY A 64 -12.44 -2.16 4.71
CA GLY A 64 -11.98 -3.47 4.35
C GLY A 64 -12.79 -4.60 4.98
N LYS A 65 -12.26 -5.80 4.87
CA LYS A 65 -12.81 -7.02 5.49
C LYS A 65 -11.69 -7.90 6.01
N THR A 66 -12.00 -8.71 6.99
CA THR A 66 -11.09 -9.73 7.51
C THR A 66 -11.01 -10.90 6.54
N GLU A 67 -9.80 -11.39 6.29
CA GLU A 67 -9.51 -12.60 5.51
C GLU A 67 -8.60 -13.52 6.33
N ALA A 68 -8.58 -14.81 6.02
CA ALA A 68 -7.59 -15.71 6.59
C ALA A 68 -6.20 -15.39 6.01
N ASP A 69 -5.14 -15.63 6.78
CA ASP A 69 -3.77 -15.54 6.26
C ASP A 69 -3.54 -16.58 5.17
N SER A 70 -4.04 -17.81 5.40
CA SER A 70 -3.92 -18.91 4.45
C SER A 70 -5.16 -19.79 4.45
N ILE A 71 -5.54 -20.30 3.27
CA ILE A 71 -6.57 -21.32 3.09
C ILE A 71 -5.96 -22.45 2.24
N VAL A 72 -5.96 -23.67 2.77
CA VAL A 72 -5.39 -24.84 2.13
C VAL A 72 -6.45 -25.90 1.92
N GLU A 73 -6.64 -26.30 0.68
CA GLU A 73 -7.49 -27.43 0.30
C GLU A 73 -6.70 -28.74 0.41
N LEU A 74 -7.12 -29.61 1.31
CA LEU A 74 -6.48 -30.90 1.57
C LEU A 74 -7.10 -31.95 0.66
N SER A 75 -6.41 -32.29 -0.42
CA SER A 75 -6.90 -33.24 -1.41
C SER A 75 -6.30 -34.64 -1.23
N MET A 76 -7.09 -35.66 -1.59
CA MET A 76 -6.67 -37.06 -1.65
C MET A 76 -5.58 -37.24 -2.72
N GLN A 77 -4.48 -37.90 -2.37
CA GLN A 77 -3.37 -38.16 -3.29
C GLN A 77 -3.46 -39.55 -3.97
N THR A 78 -4.33 -40.41 -3.45
CA THR A 78 -4.62 -41.76 -4.01
C THR A 78 -6.09 -42.09 -3.85
N ASN A 79 -6.56 -43.06 -4.63
CA ASN A 79 -7.93 -43.60 -4.51
C ASN A 79 -8.00 -44.56 -3.32
N GLY A 80 -9.14 -44.57 -2.62
CA GLY A 80 -9.38 -45.49 -1.52
C GLY A 80 -10.69 -45.18 -0.82
N LYS A 81 -11.17 -46.13 -0.02
CA LYS A 81 -12.34 -45.92 0.82
C LYS A 81 -11.91 -45.17 2.09
N VAL A 82 -12.69 -44.19 2.49
CA VAL A 82 -12.42 -43.40 3.72
C VAL A 82 -12.65 -44.29 4.94
N GLU A 83 -11.58 -44.52 5.69
CA GLU A 83 -11.62 -45.31 6.92
C GLU A 83 -12.02 -44.47 8.11
N ASN A 84 -11.34 -43.31 8.27
CA ASN A 84 -11.55 -42.40 9.40
C ASN A 84 -11.38 -40.94 9.02
N ILE A 85 -12.14 -40.08 9.74
CA ILE A 85 -12.00 -38.64 9.76
C ILE A 85 -11.77 -38.25 11.22
N TYR A 86 -10.58 -37.75 11.54
CA TYR A 86 -10.14 -37.55 12.93
C TYR A 86 -10.59 -36.22 13.54
N PHE A 87 -11.02 -35.27 12.73
CA PHE A 87 -11.41 -33.93 13.16
C PHE A 87 -12.80 -33.57 12.68
N LYS A 88 -13.42 -32.60 13.37
CA LYS A 88 -14.71 -32.03 13.01
C LYS A 88 -14.53 -30.59 12.53
N LYS A 89 -15.51 -30.07 11.80
CA LYS A 89 -15.59 -28.65 11.42
C LYS A 89 -15.47 -27.77 12.67
N GLY A 90 -14.63 -26.74 12.60
CA GLY A 90 -14.35 -25.79 13.68
C GLY A 90 -13.28 -26.24 14.70
N GLN A 91 -12.69 -27.42 14.55
CA GLN A 91 -11.60 -27.88 15.42
C GLN A 91 -10.24 -27.36 14.95
N ASN A 92 -9.38 -27.00 15.92
CA ASN A 92 -7.99 -26.66 15.65
C ASN A 92 -7.18 -27.92 15.36
N VAL A 93 -6.26 -27.83 14.43
CA VAL A 93 -5.31 -28.87 14.04
C VAL A 93 -3.90 -28.30 13.98
N GLN A 94 -2.92 -29.16 14.25
CA GLN A 94 -1.51 -28.83 14.12
C GLN A 94 -0.92 -29.47 12.87
N SER A 95 0.09 -28.81 12.32
CA SER A 95 0.87 -29.33 11.19
C SER A 95 1.33 -30.77 11.45
N GLY A 96 1.22 -31.62 10.45
CA GLY A 96 1.54 -33.04 10.50
C GLY A 96 0.43 -33.97 11.03
N GLN A 97 -0.62 -33.45 11.68
CA GLN A 97 -1.74 -34.26 12.14
C GLN A 97 -2.55 -34.82 10.96
N THR A 98 -2.96 -36.09 11.06
CA THR A 98 -3.80 -36.75 10.05
C THR A 98 -5.25 -36.29 10.20
N ILE A 99 -5.81 -35.76 9.10
CA ILE A 99 -7.20 -35.29 9.05
C ILE A 99 -8.13 -36.41 8.57
N CYS A 100 -7.79 -37.03 7.43
CA CYS A 100 -8.52 -38.14 6.83
C CYS A 100 -7.58 -39.32 6.61
N ALA A 101 -8.07 -40.54 6.81
CA ALA A 101 -7.36 -41.75 6.51
C ALA A 101 -8.17 -42.63 5.57
N LEU A 102 -7.51 -43.23 4.58
CA LEU A 102 -8.07 -44.23 3.68
C LEU A 102 -7.77 -45.63 4.18
N GLU A 103 -8.65 -46.60 3.85
CA GLU A 103 -8.43 -48.00 4.11
C GLU A 103 -7.10 -48.48 3.50
N THR A 104 -6.33 -49.22 4.27
CA THR A 104 -4.97 -49.64 3.90
C THR A 104 -4.93 -50.62 2.74
N GLN A 105 -6.03 -51.40 2.52
CA GLN A 105 -6.11 -52.46 1.52
C GLN A 105 -4.83 -53.33 1.55
N ASN A 106 -4.16 -53.48 0.39
CA ASN A 106 -2.93 -54.23 0.25
C ASN A 106 -1.66 -53.37 0.17
N LYS A 107 -1.74 -52.09 0.61
CA LYS A 107 -0.60 -51.16 0.44
C LYS A 107 0.58 -51.52 1.33
N TYR A 108 0.34 -52.08 2.52
CA TYR A 108 1.39 -52.52 3.42
C TYR A 108 2.13 -53.75 2.86
N GLU A 109 1.36 -54.71 2.35
CA GLU A 109 1.93 -55.91 1.71
C GLU A 109 2.77 -55.56 0.47
N LEU A 110 2.30 -54.60 -0.34
CA LEU A 110 3.06 -54.09 -1.49
C LEU A 110 4.36 -53.40 -1.08
N LEU A 111 4.33 -52.63 -0.01
CA LEU A 111 5.53 -52.01 0.54
C LEU A 111 6.54 -53.04 1.03
N ASP A 112 6.08 -54.06 1.79
CA ASP A 112 6.94 -55.11 2.29
C ASP A 112 7.55 -55.95 1.17
N ALA A 113 6.79 -56.27 0.12
CA ALA A 113 7.27 -56.95 -1.08
C ALA A 113 8.33 -56.10 -1.82
N ALA A 114 8.08 -54.81 -2.00
CA ALA A 114 9.03 -53.88 -2.64
C ALA A 114 10.33 -53.76 -1.82
N ARG A 115 10.22 -53.70 -0.47
CA ARG A 115 11.37 -53.69 0.42
C ARG A 115 12.21 -54.96 0.34
N ALA A 116 11.56 -56.13 0.29
CA ALA A 116 12.25 -57.41 0.09
C ALA A 116 13.00 -57.47 -1.23
N ASN A 117 12.37 -57.06 -2.33
CA ASN A 117 12.99 -56.99 -3.64
C ASN A 117 14.17 -56.01 -3.68
N LEU A 118 14.06 -54.83 -3.05
CA LEU A 118 15.15 -53.86 -2.92
C LEU A 118 16.36 -54.47 -2.20
N ASN A 119 16.11 -55.18 -1.10
CA ASN A 119 17.18 -55.82 -0.30
C ASN A 119 17.89 -56.96 -1.10
N ASP A 120 17.15 -57.77 -1.85
CA ASP A 120 17.68 -58.81 -2.70
C ASP A 120 18.54 -58.26 -3.82
N THR A 121 18.00 -57.28 -4.58
CA THR A 121 18.74 -56.66 -5.69
C THR A 121 19.98 -55.90 -5.21
N LYS A 122 19.88 -55.19 -4.09
CA LYS A 122 21.00 -54.53 -3.45
C LYS A 122 22.11 -55.51 -3.09
N SER A 123 21.78 -56.65 -2.45
CA SER A 123 22.77 -57.68 -2.04
C SER A 123 23.46 -58.31 -3.26
N LYS A 124 22.72 -58.55 -4.36
CA LYS A 124 23.27 -59.05 -5.60
C LYS A 124 24.26 -58.05 -6.23
N TYR A 125 23.83 -56.76 -6.33
CA TYR A 125 24.67 -55.69 -6.87
C TYR A 125 25.97 -55.51 -6.05
N GLU A 126 25.87 -55.38 -4.69
CA GLU A 126 27.01 -55.20 -3.81
C GLU A 126 27.99 -56.39 -3.85
N SER A 127 27.45 -57.63 -3.95
CA SER A 127 28.30 -58.82 -4.09
C SER A 127 29.08 -58.81 -5.42
N GLN A 128 28.40 -58.44 -6.53
CA GLN A 128 29.00 -58.37 -7.84
C GLN A 128 30.02 -57.24 -7.95
N LEU A 129 29.75 -56.07 -7.28
CA LEU A 129 30.68 -54.96 -7.22
C LEU A 129 32.01 -55.36 -6.54
N LYS A 130 31.95 -56.15 -5.46
CA LYS A 130 33.16 -56.69 -4.79
C LYS A 130 33.95 -57.63 -5.68
N LEU A 131 33.27 -58.43 -6.54
CA LEU A 131 33.92 -59.32 -7.52
C LEU A 131 34.50 -58.55 -8.71
N ALA A 132 33.83 -57.47 -9.14
CA ALA A 132 34.33 -56.62 -10.21
C ALA A 132 35.62 -55.90 -9.84
N GLN A 133 35.78 -55.49 -8.58
CA GLN A 133 37.05 -54.91 -8.05
C GLN A 133 38.24 -55.85 -8.15
N LYS A 134 37.97 -57.17 -8.28
CA LYS A 134 38.96 -58.22 -8.47
C LYS A 134 39.09 -58.68 -9.92
N SER A 135 38.44 -57.99 -10.87
CA SER A 135 38.43 -58.31 -12.31
C SER A 135 37.76 -59.64 -12.67
N PHE A 136 36.87 -60.18 -11.84
CA PHE A 136 36.21 -61.46 -12.04
C PHE A 136 34.85 -61.37 -12.75
N VAL A 137 34.42 -60.15 -13.16
CA VAL A 137 33.08 -59.92 -13.69
C VAL A 137 33.15 -59.00 -14.90
N SER A 138 32.26 -59.19 -15.88
CA SER A 138 32.14 -58.28 -17.02
C SER A 138 31.40 -57.02 -16.62
N GLU A 139 31.77 -55.88 -17.15
CA GLU A 139 31.17 -54.57 -16.96
C GLU A 139 29.64 -54.61 -17.32
N ASN A 140 29.25 -55.28 -18.36
CA ASN A 140 27.84 -55.45 -18.77
C ASN A 140 26.98 -56.13 -17.70
N SER A 141 27.57 -57.14 -17.00
CA SER A 141 26.86 -57.83 -15.92
C SER A 141 26.66 -56.91 -14.69
N LEU A 142 27.66 -56.11 -14.35
CA LEU A 142 27.57 -55.15 -13.26
C LEU A 142 26.52 -54.08 -13.56
N ASN A 143 26.54 -53.49 -14.78
CA ASN A 143 25.60 -52.48 -15.21
C ASN A 143 24.14 -53.01 -15.21
N SER A 144 23.91 -54.27 -15.58
CA SER A 144 22.59 -54.91 -15.53
C SER A 144 22.08 -55.06 -14.08
N LEU A 145 22.93 -55.43 -13.13
CA LEU A 145 22.56 -55.54 -11.72
C LEU A 145 22.35 -54.18 -11.09
N GLU A 146 23.13 -53.15 -11.45
CA GLU A 146 22.95 -51.81 -11.03
C GLU A 146 21.56 -51.27 -11.49
N ALA A 147 21.24 -51.44 -12.76
CA ALA A 147 19.92 -51.06 -13.32
C ALA A 147 18.76 -51.75 -12.58
N SER A 148 18.93 -53.03 -12.21
CA SER A 148 17.94 -53.80 -11.47
C SER A 148 17.78 -53.28 -10.02
N TYR A 149 18.90 -52.92 -9.37
CA TYR A 149 18.86 -52.34 -8.05
C TYR A 149 18.19 -50.95 -8.05
N GLU A 150 18.57 -50.06 -8.98
CA GLU A 150 17.94 -48.72 -9.07
C GLU A 150 16.45 -48.83 -9.42
N LYS A 151 16.04 -49.76 -10.25
CA LYS A 151 14.60 -50.06 -10.48
C LYS A 151 13.90 -50.48 -9.19
N ALA A 152 14.45 -51.43 -8.46
CA ALA A 152 13.83 -51.89 -7.19
C ALA A 152 13.76 -50.80 -6.16
N LYS A 153 14.75 -49.88 -6.13
CA LYS A 153 14.77 -48.70 -5.24
C LYS A 153 13.66 -47.71 -5.63
N ALA A 154 13.41 -47.49 -6.92
CA ALA A 154 12.31 -46.67 -7.38
C ALA A 154 10.95 -47.28 -7.04
N ASP A 155 10.80 -48.63 -7.22
CA ASP A 155 9.58 -49.37 -6.89
C ASP A 155 9.27 -49.33 -5.38
N TYR A 156 10.29 -49.48 -4.52
CA TYR A 156 10.17 -49.31 -3.07
C TYR A 156 9.72 -47.91 -2.71
N ARG A 157 10.34 -46.85 -3.30
CA ARG A 157 9.95 -45.46 -3.05
C ARG A 157 8.50 -45.19 -3.45
N ASN A 158 8.07 -45.72 -4.58
CA ASN A 158 6.68 -45.62 -5.05
C ASN A 158 5.69 -46.29 -4.06
N ALA A 159 6.03 -47.47 -3.55
CA ALA A 159 5.21 -48.19 -2.59
C ALA A 159 5.16 -47.42 -1.23
N GLU A 160 6.28 -46.83 -0.81
CA GLU A 160 6.35 -45.99 0.39
C GLU A 160 5.47 -44.76 0.26
N LEU A 161 5.54 -44.04 -0.84
CA LEU A 161 4.67 -42.88 -1.14
C LEU A 161 3.18 -43.27 -1.19
N ASN A 162 2.84 -44.40 -1.82
CA ASN A 162 1.46 -44.90 -1.87
C ASN A 162 0.90 -45.22 -0.49
N LYS A 163 1.74 -45.69 0.45
CA LYS A 163 1.35 -45.87 1.84
C LYS A 163 1.18 -44.51 2.56
N GLU A 164 2.09 -43.57 2.33
CA GLU A 164 2.02 -42.22 2.92
C GLU A 164 0.74 -41.50 2.49
N TYR A 165 0.36 -41.62 1.23
CA TYR A 165 -0.83 -41.02 0.64
C TYR A 165 -2.17 -41.57 1.16
N LEU A 166 -2.16 -42.65 1.96
CA LEU A 166 -3.36 -43.11 2.67
C LEU A 166 -3.79 -42.11 3.77
N ASN A 167 -2.89 -41.24 4.22
CA ASN A 167 -3.17 -40.27 5.26
C ASN A 167 -3.04 -38.84 4.70
N VAL A 168 -4.14 -38.12 4.68
CA VAL A 168 -4.16 -36.70 4.37
C VAL A 168 -3.80 -35.93 5.65
N ARG A 169 -2.66 -35.25 5.62
CA ARG A 169 -2.14 -34.52 6.79
C ARG A 169 -2.27 -33.00 6.60
N ALA A 170 -2.41 -32.30 7.72
CA ALA A 170 -2.37 -30.85 7.76
C ALA A 170 -0.95 -30.35 7.43
N PRO A 171 -0.74 -29.50 6.42
CA PRO A 171 0.57 -28.92 6.11
C PRO A 171 0.95 -27.74 7.03
N ILE A 172 -0.04 -27.07 7.62
CA ILE A 172 0.08 -25.92 8.51
C ILE A 172 -0.81 -26.10 9.74
N ASP A 173 -0.60 -25.30 10.74
CA ASP A 173 -1.55 -25.13 11.85
C ASP A 173 -2.80 -24.40 11.36
N GLY A 174 -3.96 -24.60 11.96
CA GLY A 174 -5.18 -23.90 11.58
C GLY A 174 -6.46 -24.57 12.07
N ILE A 175 -7.59 -24.14 11.49
CA ILE A 175 -8.93 -24.62 11.82
C ILE A 175 -9.52 -25.37 10.63
N ILE A 176 -10.17 -26.49 10.86
CA ILE A 176 -10.97 -27.18 9.85
C ILE A 176 -12.23 -26.36 9.55
N ASN A 177 -12.27 -25.75 8.39
CA ASN A 177 -13.40 -24.94 7.95
C ASN A 177 -14.50 -25.83 7.34
N VAL A 178 -14.12 -26.76 6.45
CA VAL A 178 -15.06 -27.66 5.75
C VAL A 178 -14.48 -29.07 5.74
N ILE A 179 -15.36 -30.07 5.80
CA ILE A 179 -15.09 -31.49 5.49
C ILE A 179 -16.06 -31.89 4.40
N ASN A 180 -15.52 -32.38 3.27
CA ASN A 180 -16.31 -32.66 2.06
C ASN A 180 -16.57 -34.14 1.82
N ILE A 181 -16.06 -35.03 2.68
CA ILE A 181 -16.17 -36.48 2.53
C ILE A 181 -16.78 -37.10 3.79
N GLU A 182 -17.26 -38.35 3.64
CA GLU A 182 -17.83 -39.14 4.73
C GLU A 182 -17.07 -40.44 4.95
N VAL A 183 -17.11 -40.97 6.15
CA VAL A 183 -16.53 -42.27 6.48
C VAL A 183 -17.29 -43.35 5.71
N GLY A 184 -16.57 -44.23 5.04
CA GLY A 184 -17.12 -45.27 4.20
C GLY A 184 -17.31 -44.90 2.73
N GLU A 185 -17.14 -43.66 2.35
CA GLU A 185 -17.16 -43.15 0.99
C GLU A 185 -15.93 -43.58 0.21
N LEU A 186 -16.09 -43.78 -1.11
CA LEU A 186 -14.98 -44.08 -2.02
C LEU A 186 -14.41 -42.76 -2.56
N ALA A 187 -13.31 -42.32 -1.98
CA ALA A 187 -12.61 -41.11 -2.40
C ALA A 187 -11.69 -41.35 -3.59
N THR A 188 -11.63 -40.37 -4.50
CA THR A 188 -10.77 -40.39 -5.67
C THR A 188 -9.60 -39.41 -5.54
N LYS A 189 -8.51 -39.68 -6.28
CA LYS A 189 -7.35 -38.79 -6.31
C LYS A 189 -7.75 -37.40 -6.81
N GLY A 190 -7.39 -36.35 -6.05
CA GLY A 190 -7.72 -34.95 -6.33
C GLY A 190 -9.00 -34.49 -5.64
N GLU A 191 -9.78 -35.38 -5.03
CA GLU A 191 -10.96 -35.02 -4.25
C GLU A 191 -10.56 -34.34 -2.93
N ILE A 192 -11.26 -33.25 -2.58
CA ILE A 192 -10.95 -32.46 -1.39
C ILE A 192 -11.55 -33.14 -0.15
N CYS A 193 -10.70 -33.62 0.74
CA CYS A 193 -11.09 -34.14 2.05
C CYS A 193 -11.60 -33.04 2.97
N ALA A 194 -10.80 -32.01 3.16
CA ALA A 194 -11.09 -30.90 4.06
C ALA A 194 -10.48 -29.60 3.56
N VAL A 195 -11.01 -28.48 4.05
CA VAL A 195 -10.42 -27.16 3.86
C VAL A 195 -9.92 -26.68 5.22
N LEU A 196 -8.63 -26.42 5.28
CA LEU A 196 -7.92 -25.88 6.45
C LEU A 196 -7.75 -24.37 6.27
N MET A 197 -7.97 -23.62 7.32
CA MET A 197 -7.86 -22.18 7.33
C MET A 197 -6.96 -21.73 8.48
N ASP A 198 -5.92 -20.98 8.17
CA ASP A 198 -5.11 -20.27 9.15
C ASP A 198 -5.67 -18.84 9.29
N SER A 199 -6.05 -18.46 10.50
CA SER A 199 -6.59 -17.15 10.82
C SER A 199 -5.84 -16.45 11.95
N ASP A 200 -4.59 -16.87 12.23
CA ASP A 200 -3.68 -16.24 13.17
C ASP A 200 -2.26 -16.11 12.56
N PRO A 201 -1.90 -14.91 12.11
CA PRO A 201 -2.66 -13.65 12.20
C PRO A 201 -3.89 -13.61 11.28
N ILE A 202 -4.91 -12.86 11.66
CA ILE A 202 -5.98 -12.53 10.73
C ILE A 202 -5.59 -11.31 9.92
N ILE A 203 -5.89 -11.33 8.63
CA ILE A 203 -5.54 -10.26 7.70
C ILE A 203 -6.76 -9.38 7.46
N VAL A 204 -6.61 -8.07 7.64
CA VAL A 204 -7.63 -7.10 7.24
C VAL A 204 -7.22 -6.49 5.91
N LYS A 205 -7.96 -6.83 4.86
CA LYS A 205 -7.70 -6.40 3.50
C LYS A 205 -8.62 -5.25 3.12
N GLY A 206 -8.05 -4.13 2.73
CA GLY A 206 -8.75 -2.94 2.28
C GLY A 206 -8.13 -2.33 1.03
N ASN A 207 -8.86 -1.39 0.42
CA ASN A 207 -8.40 -0.71 -0.78
C ASN A 207 -8.19 0.78 -0.51
N VAL A 208 -7.05 1.29 -0.94
CA VAL A 208 -6.65 2.69 -0.78
C VAL A 208 -6.49 3.35 -2.15
N SER A 209 -6.95 4.60 -2.28
CA SER A 209 -6.81 5.38 -3.52
C SER A 209 -5.34 5.77 -3.78
N GLU A 210 -5.01 6.01 -5.05
CA GLU A 210 -3.69 6.48 -5.50
C GLU A 210 -3.22 7.73 -4.73
N LYS A 211 -4.12 8.65 -4.40
CA LYS A 211 -3.81 9.87 -3.64
C LYS A 211 -3.23 9.57 -2.24
N ASN A 212 -3.65 8.48 -1.60
CA ASN A 212 -3.30 8.16 -0.23
C ASN A 212 -2.22 7.08 -0.10
N ILE A 213 -1.88 6.37 -1.20
CA ILE A 213 -0.90 5.27 -1.16
C ILE A 213 0.49 5.74 -0.70
N SER A 214 0.90 6.95 -1.11
CA SER A 214 2.20 7.53 -0.74
C SER A 214 2.33 7.85 0.76
N LYS A 215 1.22 7.84 1.50
CA LYS A 215 1.18 8.07 2.95
C LYS A 215 1.37 6.79 3.75
N LEU A 216 1.35 5.62 3.09
CA LEU A 216 1.46 4.31 3.71
C LEU A 216 2.88 3.79 3.67
N ASN A 217 3.29 3.12 4.74
CA ASN A 217 4.55 2.41 4.82
C ASN A 217 4.31 1.00 5.38
N ILE A 218 5.09 0.04 4.90
CA ILE A 218 5.12 -1.31 5.47
C ILE A 218 5.61 -1.20 6.93
N ASP A 219 5.11 -2.07 7.80
CA ASP A 219 5.34 -2.10 9.25
C ASP A 219 4.77 -0.89 10.03
N ALA A 220 4.10 0.05 9.35
CA ALA A 220 3.42 1.13 10.04
C ALA A 220 2.27 0.60 10.92
N PRO A 221 2.11 1.14 12.15
CA PRO A 221 1.00 0.77 13.01
C PRO A 221 -0.33 1.25 12.41
N ALA A 222 -1.33 0.40 12.51
CA ALA A 222 -2.69 0.70 12.10
C ALA A 222 -3.67 0.27 13.20
N LYS A 223 -4.73 1.05 13.41
CA LYS A 223 -5.85 0.67 14.26
C LYS A 223 -6.96 0.12 13.39
N VAL A 224 -7.51 -1.00 13.78
CA VAL A 224 -8.61 -1.63 13.06
C VAL A 224 -9.83 -1.69 13.95
N GLN A 225 -10.92 -1.13 13.46
CA GLN A 225 -12.22 -1.19 14.14
C GLN A 225 -13.12 -2.16 13.38
N LEU A 226 -13.53 -3.23 14.06
CA LEU A 226 -14.54 -4.16 13.53
C LEU A 226 -15.93 -3.55 13.62
N ILE A 227 -16.85 -4.02 12.76
CA ILE A 227 -18.23 -3.51 12.73
C ILE A 227 -18.96 -3.60 14.09
N GLY A 228 -18.51 -4.50 14.97
CA GLY A 228 -19.01 -4.63 16.36
C GLY A 228 -18.46 -3.59 17.34
N GLY A 229 -17.63 -2.63 16.88
CA GLY A 229 -17.05 -1.58 17.72
C GLY A 229 -15.72 -1.96 18.41
N THR A 230 -15.29 -3.21 18.31
CA THR A 230 -14.00 -3.64 18.86
C THR A 230 -12.86 -2.98 18.08
N VAL A 231 -11.94 -2.33 18.80
CA VAL A 231 -10.75 -1.71 18.23
C VAL A 231 -9.54 -2.58 18.54
N LEU A 232 -8.77 -2.90 17.52
CA LEU A 232 -7.59 -3.75 17.55
C LEU A 232 -6.39 -3.00 16.99
N GLU A 233 -5.21 -3.36 17.44
CA GLU A 233 -3.97 -2.85 16.89
C GLU A 233 -3.36 -3.89 15.94
N GLY A 234 -2.87 -3.41 14.82
CA GLY A 234 -2.22 -4.23 13.81
C GLY A 234 -1.09 -3.47 13.12
N LYS A 235 -0.45 -4.12 12.18
CA LYS A 235 0.62 -3.54 11.34
C LYS A 235 0.32 -3.77 9.88
N ILE A 236 0.65 -2.80 9.05
CA ILE A 236 0.59 -2.95 7.60
C ILE A 236 1.68 -3.95 7.19
N ASN A 237 1.28 -5.14 6.75
CA ASN A 237 2.20 -6.19 6.31
C ASN A 237 2.38 -6.24 4.78
N TYR A 238 1.42 -5.69 4.03
CA TYR A 238 1.48 -5.69 2.58
C TYR A 238 0.82 -4.44 1.99
N ILE A 239 1.44 -3.91 0.93
CA ILE A 239 0.90 -2.85 0.07
C ILE A 239 1.12 -3.30 -1.37
N SER A 240 0.05 -3.41 -2.16
CA SER A 240 0.14 -3.82 -3.57
C SER A 240 0.98 -2.82 -4.37
N SER A 241 1.84 -3.34 -5.24
CA SER A 241 2.61 -2.54 -6.21
C SER A 241 1.83 -2.25 -7.50
N ILE A 242 0.64 -2.87 -7.65
CA ILE A 242 -0.19 -2.73 -8.84
C ILE A 242 -1.58 -2.26 -8.39
N ALA A 243 -2.07 -1.19 -9.03
CA ALA A 243 -3.44 -0.74 -8.83
C ALA A 243 -4.43 -1.67 -9.54
N ASP A 244 -5.57 -1.88 -8.93
CA ASP A 244 -6.72 -2.47 -9.59
C ASP A 244 -7.16 -1.55 -10.75
N SER A 245 -7.32 -2.12 -11.95
CA SER A 245 -7.56 -1.36 -13.19
C SER A 245 -8.93 -0.67 -13.21
N ASP A 246 -9.93 -1.25 -12.53
CA ASP A 246 -11.31 -0.78 -12.59
C ASP A 246 -11.56 0.31 -11.55
N THR A 247 -11.03 0.10 -10.34
CA THR A 247 -11.24 1.01 -9.21
C THR A 247 -10.13 2.02 -8.99
N ARG A 248 -8.95 1.82 -9.62
CA ARG A 248 -7.72 2.61 -9.42
C ARG A 248 -7.30 2.70 -7.96
N THR A 249 -7.47 1.61 -7.25
CA THR A 249 -7.08 1.47 -5.85
C THR A 249 -5.99 0.44 -5.67
N PHE A 250 -5.21 0.59 -4.62
CA PHE A 250 -4.17 -0.35 -4.21
C PHE A 250 -4.68 -1.17 -3.04
N THR A 251 -4.43 -2.47 -3.06
CA THR A 251 -4.73 -3.34 -1.93
C THR A 251 -3.72 -3.10 -0.81
N VAL A 252 -4.23 -2.97 0.41
CA VAL A 252 -3.44 -2.87 1.64
C VAL A 252 -3.93 -3.95 2.59
N GLU A 253 -2.99 -4.64 3.24
CA GLU A 253 -3.27 -5.67 4.22
C GLU A 253 -2.66 -5.31 5.56
N VAL A 254 -3.45 -5.49 6.61
CA VAL A 254 -3.05 -5.27 8.01
C VAL A 254 -3.17 -6.58 8.75
N ALA A 255 -2.07 -7.05 9.31
CA ALA A 255 -2.05 -8.25 10.14
C ALA A 255 -2.39 -7.92 11.60
N ILE A 256 -3.26 -8.74 12.19
CA ILE A 256 -3.73 -8.63 13.56
C ILE A 256 -3.60 -10.01 14.22
N GLU A 257 -3.04 -10.09 15.40
CA GLU A 257 -2.97 -11.32 16.18
C GLU A 257 -4.37 -11.82 16.56
N ASN A 258 -4.63 -13.11 16.37
CA ASN A 258 -5.93 -13.74 16.61
C ASN A 258 -5.77 -15.15 17.22
N PRO A 259 -4.96 -15.33 18.29
CA PRO A 259 -4.58 -16.65 18.81
C PRO A 259 -5.77 -17.50 19.26
N ASP A 260 -6.84 -16.87 19.72
CA ASP A 260 -8.06 -17.55 20.17
C ASP A 260 -9.11 -17.71 19.05
N ASN A 261 -8.80 -17.30 17.81
CA ASN A 261 -9.70 -17.35 16.64
C ASN A 261 -11.06 -16.66 16.89
N GLN A 262 -11.07 -15.62 17.73
CA GLN A 262 -12.29 -14.88 18.06
C GLN A 262 -12.75 -14.00 16.92
N ILE A 263 -11.82 -13.43 16.16
CA ILE A 263 -12.10 -12.61 14.97
C ILE A 263 -12.42 -13.57 13.83
N LYS A 264 -13.63 -13.43 13.26
CA LYS A 264 -14.07 -14.30 12.17
C LYS A 264 -13.71 -13.72 10.82
N VAL A 265 -13.36 -14.59 9.89
CA VAL A 265 -13.11 -14.25 8.47
C VAL A 265 -14.41 -13.74 7.83
N GLY A 266 -14.28 -12.73 6.95
CA GLY A 266 -15.42 -12.11 6.27
C GLY A 266 -16.07 -10.96 7.02
N THR A 267 -15.57 -10.57 8.21
CA THR A 267 -16.11 -9.46 8.99
C THR A 267 -15.65 -8.14 8.39
N THR A 268 -16.59 -7.18 8.24
CA THR A 268 -16.27 -5.82 7.81
C THR A 268 -15.45 -5.10 8.88
N ALA A 269 -14.43 -4.39 8.44
CA ALA A 269 -13.52 -3.65 9.30
C ALA A 269 -13.16 -2.29 8.70
N GLU A 270 -12.84 -1.33 9.56
CA GLU A 270 -12.29 -0.04 9.20
C GLU A 270 -10.86 0.04 9.70
N ILE A 271 -9.93 0.32 8.80
CA ILE A 271 -8.51 0.49 9.11
C ILE A 271 -8.25 2.00 9.22
N PHE A 272 -7.72 2.44 10.35
CA PHE A 272 -7.29 3.81 10.59
C PHE A 272 -5.75 3.86 10.56
N VAL A 273 -5.23 4.58 9.58
CA VAL A 273 -3.81 4.83 9.46
C VAL A 273 -3.52 6.26 9.82
N SER A 274 -2.58 6.45 10.72
CA SER A 274 -2.17 7.76 11.20
C SER A 274 -0.81 8.13 10.62
N ASN A 275 -0.74 9.31 10.01
CA ASN A 275 0.49 9.88 9.50
C ASN A 275 0.84 11.14 10.31
N GLN A 276 2.00 11.16 10.96
CA GLN A 276 2.44 12.31 11.72
C GLN A 276 3.08 13.36 10.80
N ILE A 277 2.51 14.54 10.77
CA ILE A 277 3.03 15.71 10.07
C ILE A 277 3.68 16.60 11.11
N LYS A 278 5.00 16.72 11.06
CA LYS A 278 5.79 17.51 12.01
C LYS A 278 5.89 18.96 11.57
N ASN A 279 6.03 19.86 12.56
CA ASN A 279 6.23 21.30 12.32
C ASN A 279 5.18 21.89 11.37
N SER A 280 3.90 21.59 11.58
CA SER A 280 2.79 22.15 10.82
C SER A 280 2.17 23.35 11.53
N HIS A 281 1.67 24.30 10.74
CA HIS A 281 0.88 25.43 11.24
C HIS A 281 -0.57 25.22 10.84
N LEU A 282 -1.48 25.33 11.81
CA LEU A 282 -2.90 25.41 11.53
C LEU A 282 -3.27 26.87 11.24
N ILE A 283 -3.73 27.13 10.03
CA ILE A 283 -4.13 28.46 9.56
C ILE A 283 -5.54 28.42 8.94
N PRO A 284 -6.29 29.52 8.99
CA PRO A 284 -7.57 29.59 8.28
C PRO A 284 -7.37 29.34 6.78
N SER A 285 -8.18 28.48 6.17
CA SER A 285 -8.06 28.18 4.74
C SER A 285 -8.31 29.39 3.82
N SER A 286 -9.03 30.42 4.32
CA SER A 286 -9.33 31.65 3.61
C SER A 286 -8.13 32.56 3.31
N ILE A 287 -7.01 32.35 4.00
CA ILE A 287 -5.79 33.17 3.83
C ILE A 287 -4.78 32.55 2.86
N LEU A 288 -5.07 31.34 2.36
CA LEU A 288 -4.27 30.77 1.29
C LEU A 288 -4.46 31.59 0.00
N SER A 289 -3.37 31.98 -0.60
CA SER A 289 -3.34 32.73 -1.85
C SER A 289 -2.40 32.08 -2.85
N LEU A 290 -2.53 32.49 -4.12
CA LEU A 290 -1.65 32.03 -5.20
C LEU A 290 -0.62 33.12 -5.51
N SER A 291 0.62 32.70 -5.75
CA SER A 291 1.63 33.55 -6.36
C SER A 291 1.32 33.84 -7.82
N ASP A 292 2.02 34.76 -8.44
CA ASP A 292 1.92 35.04 -9.89
C ASP A 292 2.28 33.81 -10.72
N ASP A 293 3.12 32.92 -10.20
CA ASP A 293 3.52 31.66 -10.83
C ASP A 293 2.51 30.51 -10.58
N GLY A 294 1.44 30.76 -9.81
CA GLY A 294 0.39 29.78 -9.51
C GLY A 294 0.69 28.85 -8.32
N ASN A 295 1.73 29.11 -7.53
CA ASN A 295 2.04 28.34 -6.34
C ASN A 295 1.20 28.81 -5.15
N ILE A 296 0.79 27.87 -4.29
CA ILE A 296 0.02 28.19 -3.08
C ILE A 296 0.98 28.74 -2.02
N GLY A 297 0.59 29.83 -1.40
CA GLY A 297 1.37 30.47 -0.34
C GLY A 297 0.51 31.27 0.63
N ILE A 298 1.18 31.89 1.56
CA ILE A 298 0.59 32.79 2.57
C ILE A 298 1.40 34.06 2.67
N LYS A 299 0.76 35.15 3.10
CA LYS A 299 1.43 36.40 3.42
C LYS A 299 1.71 36.46 4.92
N ILE A 300 2.98 36.61 5.26
CA ILE A 300 3.44 36.76 6.63
C ILE A 300 4.00 38.15 6.86
N ILE A 301 4.21 38.51 8.10
CA ILE A 301 4.80 39.79 8.49
C ILE A 301 6.13 39.51 9.19
N SER A 302 7.20 40.11 8.69
CA SER A 302 8.53 40.08 9.32
C SER A 302 8.55 40.88 10.65
N LYS A 303 9.66 40.79 11.41
CA LYS A 303 9.82 41.56 12.64
C LYS A 303 9.78 43.09 12.41
N ASP A 304 10.15 43.53 11.21
CA ASP A 304 10.18 44.92 10.81
C ASP A 304 8.85 45.40 10.17
N ASN A 305 7.79 44.61 10.32
CA ASN A 305 6.47 44.86 9.73
C ASN A 305 6.46 44.89 8.18
N VAL A 306 7.39 44.21 7.56
CA VAL A 306 7.39 44.01 6.08
C VAL A 306 6.61 42.79 5.74
N VAL A 307 5.75 42.84 4.72
CA VAL A 307 4.98 41.75 4.18
C VAL A 307 5.89 40.85 3.34
N GLU A 308 5.83 39.56 3.57
CA GLU A 308 6.53 38.54 2.77
C GLU A 308 5.54 37.48 2.30
N PHE A 309 5.59 37.11 1.04
CA PHE A 309 4.88 35.96 0.52
C PHE A 309 5.75 34.72 0.64
N ILE A 310 5.28 33.70 1.32
CA ILE A 310 5.99 32.41 1.44
C ILE A 310 5.13 31.31 0.82
N GLU A 311 5.74 30.57 -0.10
CA GLU A 311 5.13 29.35 -0.63
C GLU A 311 5.04 28.30 0.47
N VAL A 312 3.91 27.60 0.53
CA VAL A 312 3.63 26.58 1.54
C VAL A 312 3.15 25.30 0.92
N LYS A 313 3.48 24.20 1.58
CA LYS A 313 2.90 22.91 1.23
C LYS A 313 1.68 22.64 2.10
N VAL A 314 0.49 22.58 1.50
CA VAL A 314 -0.74 22.19 2.19
C VAL A 314 -0.72 20.68 2.40
N SER A 315 -0.55 20.24 3.63
CA SER A 315 -0.48 18.83 4.00
C SER A 315 -1.84 18.22 4.30
N ASN A 316 -2.74 19.00 4.91
CA ASN A 316 -4.14 18.61 5.15
C ASN A 316 -5.03 19.85 5.10
N LEU A 317 -6.28 19.65 4.67
CA LEU A 317 -7.32 20.67 4.66
C LEU A 317 -8.59 20.05 5.25
N ASN A 318 -9.06 20.63 6.34
CA ASN A 318 -10.27 20.17 7.04
C ASN A 318 -11.16 21.35 7.49
N ASN A 319 -12.19 21.09 8.29
CA ASN A 319 -13.13 22.11 8.77
C ASN A 319 -12.49 23.09 9.78
N GLU A 320 -11.36 22.73 10.39
CA GLU A 320 -10.63 23.59 11.33
C GLU A 320 -9.73 24.58 10.60
N GLY A 321 -9.27 24.25 9.38
CA GLY A 321 -8.38 25.05 8.58
C GLY A 321 -7.46 24.24 7.67
N ALA A 322 -6.34 24.86 7.28
CA ALA A 322 -5.28 24.24 6.50
C ALA A 322 -4.05 24.00 7.39
N TYR A 323 -3.57 22.77 7.37
CA TYR A 323 -2.26 22.42 7.97
C TYR A 323 -1.19 22.59 6.90
N VAL A 324 -0.31 23.57 7.11
CA VAL A 324 0.78 23.92 6.17
C VAL A 324 2.13 23.65 6.81
N THR A 325 3.07 23.27 5.96
CA THR A 325 4.48 22.99 6.35
C THR A 325 5.44 23.84 5.53
N ASP A 326 6.74 23.65 5.76
CA ASP A 326 7.83 24.37 5.12
C ASP A 326 7.92 25.85 5.58
N LEU A 327 7.56 26.10 6.85
CA LEU A 327 7.56 27.40 7.49
C LEU A 327 8.47 27.43 8.73
N PRO A 328 8.96 28.60 9.14
CA PRO A 328 9.66 28.79 10.42
C PRO A 328 8.79 28.37 11.63
N PRO A 329 9.39 28.02 12.78
CA PRO A 329 8.64 27.55 13.96
C PRO A 329 7.60 28.52 14.51
N ILE A 330 7.81 29.81 14.32
CA ILE A 330 6.88 30.87 14.74
C ILE A 330 6.72 31.83 13.56
N ILE A 331 5.49 32.11 13.18
CA ILE A 331 5.15 33.03 12.09
C ILE A 331 4.02 33.97 12.49
N ARG A 332 4.02 35.16 11.93
CA ARG A 332 2.91 36.12 12.02
C ARG A 332 2.20 36.15 10.68
N VAL A 333 1.03 35.49 10.59
CA VAL A 333 0.27 35.34 9.36
C VAL A 333 -0.82 36.39 9.24
N ILE A 334 -0.90 37.05 8.10
CA ILE A 334 -1.96 38.05 7.83
C ILE A 334 -3.30 37.35 7.66
N THR A 335 -4.30 37.73 8.48
CA THR A 335 -5.66 37.16 8.44
C THR A 335 -6.68 38.09 7.79
N VAL A 336 -6.42 39.40 7.85
CA VAL A 336 -7.29 40.42 7.23
C VAL A 336 -6.42 41.46 6.56
N GLY A 337 -6.80 41.83 5.32
CA GLY A 337 -6.06 42.83 4.54
C GLY A 337 -5.04 42.23 3.58
N GLN A 338 -4.92 40.91 3.48
CA GLN A 338 -3.96 40.21 2.62
C GLN A 338 -4.08 40.58 1.14
N ASP A 339 -5.31 40.92 0.67
CA ASP A 339 -5.54 41.22 -0.75
C ASP A 339 -5.11 42.64 -1.14
N PHE A 340 -4.83 43.51 -0.15
CA PHE A 340 -4.47 44.90 -0.35
C PHE A 340 -2.98 45.17 -0.22
N VAL A 341 -2.18 44.17 0.14
CA VAL A 341 -0.75 44.29 0.38
C VAL A 341 0.04 43.33 -0.50
N THR A 342 1.24 43.73 -0.88
CA THR A 342 2.17 42.90 -1.68
C THR A 342 3.49 42.67 -0.93
N SER A 343 4.26 41.67 -1.39
CA SER A 343 5.58 41.41 -0.80
C SER A 343 6.48 42.63 -0.90
N GLY A 344 7.08 43.04 0.22
CA GLY A 344 7.91 44.25 0.35
C GLY A 344 7.17 45.46 0.94
N ASP A 345 5.85 45.44 1.06
CA ASP A 345 5.10 46.56 1.67
C ASP A 345 5.36 46.61 3.20
N ILE A 346 5.54 47.80 3.72
CA ILE A 346 5.58 48.07 5.16
C ILE A 346 4.15 48.35 5.63
N VAL A 347 3.68 47.61 6.62
CA VAL A 347 2.28 47.67 7.09
C VAL A 347 2.16 48.03 8.56
N ASN A 348 1.00 48.59 8.93
CA ASN A 348 0.65 48.76 10.32
C ASN A 348 -0.05 47.49 10.80
N ALA A 349 0.67 46.62 11.49
CA ALA A 349 0.25 45.31 11.90
C ALA A 349 -0.47 45.32 13.25
N VAL A 350 -1.72 44.86 13.31
CA VAL A 350 -2.52 44.73 14.52
C VAL A 350 -2.77 43.26 14.81
N GLN A 351 -2.51 42.80 16.01
CA GLN A 351 -2.79 41.41 16.39
C GLN A 351 -4.30 41.17 16.46
N ASP A 352 -4.75 40.12 15.78
CA ASP A 352 -6.15 39.68 15.85
C ASP A 352 -6.33 38.83 17.11
N VAL A 353 -7.11 39.35 18.07
CA VAL A 353 -7.39 38.70 19.37
C VAL A 353 -8.59 37.73 19.27
N THR A 354 -9.21 37.63 18.11
CA THR A 354 -10.41 36.79 17.84
C THR A 354 -10.03 35.50 17.11
N GLY A 355 -9.13 34.72 17.67
CA GLY A 355 -8.77 33.39 17.18
C GLY A 355 -9.18 32.31 18.17
#